data_d2d7e24511ca109e0d89fa677343cb6e
#
_entry.id   d2d7e24511ca109e0d89fa677343cb6e
#
_cell.length_a   1.000
_cell.length_b   1.000
_cell.length_c   1.000
_cell.angle_alpha   90.00
_cell.angle_beta   90.00
_cell.angle_gamma   90.00
#
_symmetry.space_group_name_H-M   'P 1'
#
loop_
_entity.id
_entity.type
_entity.pdbx_description
1 polymer ?
#
loop_
_entity_poly.entity_id
_entity_poly.type
_entity_poly.pdbx_seq_one_letter_code
_entity_poly.pdbx_strand_id
1 'polypeptide(L)' 'MAVKLYDKVILKDERHGVVVEILEPGVAYLIDIELPGPDWDTIEIRDSDISKVLR' A
#
# COMPACT_ATOMS: atom_id res chain seq x y z
N MET A 1 2.29 9.67 -7.64
CA MET A 1 2.11 8.32 -8.22
C MET A 1 0.62 8.03 -8.31
N ALA A 2 0.15 7.50 -9.43
CA ALA A 2 -1.28 7.23 -9.62
C ALA A 2 -1.63 5.86 -9.03
N VAL A 3 -2.15 5.85 -7.82
CA VAL A 3 -2.50 4.63 -7.08
C VAL A 3 -4.00 4.44 -7.11
N LYS A 4 -4.43 3.21 -7.37
CA LYS A 4 -5.84 2.83 -7.43
C LYS A 4 -6.16 1.77 -6.39
N LEU A 5 -7.45 1.64 -6.07
CA LEU A 5 -7.92 0.55 -5.20
C LEU A 5 -7.44 -0.80 -5.73
N TYR A 6 -6.99 -1.64 -4.80
CA TYR A 6 -6.50 -3.00 -5.04
C TYR A 6 -5.20 -3.10 -5.81
N ASP A 7 -4.53 -1.98 -6.09
CA ASP A 7 -3.17 -2.01 -6.62
C ASP A 7 -2.24 -2.66 -5.59
N LYS A 8 -1.32 -3.50 -6.09
CA LYS A 8 -0.24 -4.03 -5.27
C LYS A 8 0.88 -3.00 -5.24
N VAL A 9 1.42 -2.75 -4.06
CA VAL A 9 2.49 -1.76 -3.88
C VAL A 9 3.65 -2.36 -3.10
N ILE A 10 4.84 -1.84 -3.37
CA ILE A 10 6.04 -2.12 -2.57
C ILE A 10 6.42 -0.80 -1.90
N LEU A 11 6.57 -0.84 -0.58
CA LEU A 11 6.99 0.32 0.19
C LEU A 11 8.49 0.51 0.13
N LYS A 12 8.97 1.69 0.55
CA LYS A 12 10.40 2.00 0.56
C LYS A 12 11.21 1.13 1.52
N ASP A 13 10.56 0.55 2.52
CA ASP A 13 11.18 -0.44 3.42
C ASP A 13 11.03 -1.88 2.91
N GLU A 14 10.62 -2.04 1.65
CA GLU A 14 10.48 -3.32 0.95
C GLU A 14 9.30 -4.19 1.39
N ARG A 15 8.42 -3.69 2.26
CA ARG A 15 7.18 -4.40 2.58
C ARG A 15 6.22 -4.35 1.39
N HIS A 16 5.48 -5.44 1.19
CA HIS A 16 4.48 -5.54 0.13
C HIS A 16 3.08 -5.37 0.72
N GLY A 17 2.21 -4.72 -0.02
CA GLY A 17 0.83 -4.56 0.42
C GLY A 17 -0.13 -4.36 -0.75
N VAL A 18 -1.41 -4.30 -0.40
CA VAL A 18 -2.51 -4.04 -1.34
C VAL A 18 -3.30 -2.85 -0.86
N VAL A 19 -3.57 -1.90 -1.75
CA VAL A 19 -4.35 -0.71 -1.42
C VAL A 19 -5.83 -1.11 -1.23
N VAL A 20 -6.34 -0.91 -0.03
CA VAL A 20 -7.73 -1.26 0.31
C VAL A 20 -8.64 -0.05 0.45
N GLU A 21 -8.07 1.14 0.64
CA GLU A 21 -8.84 2.39 0.68
C GLU A 21 -7.95 3.57 0.30
N ILE A 22 -8.51 4.51 -0.45
CA ILE A 22 -7.84 5.76 -0.76
C ILE A 22 -8.43 6.81 0.17
N LEU A 23 -7.62 7.28 1.13
CA LEU A 23 -8.04 8.29 2.10
C LEU A 23 -8.03 9.68 1.49
N GLU A 24 -6.95 10.00 0.78
CA GLU A 24 -6.82 11.24 0.03
C GLU A 24 -6.01 10.95 -1.24
N PRO A 25 -6.62 11.12 -2.43
CA PRO A 25 -5.95 10.77 -3.69
C PRO A 25 -4.59 11.46 -3.83
N GLY A 26 -3.57 10.66 -4.13
CA GLY A 26 -2.20 11.15 -4.29
C GLY A 26 -1.49 11.49 -3.00
N VAL A 27 -2.12 11.30 -1.83
CA VAL A 27 -1.55 11.70 -0.54
C VAL A 27 -1.50 10.57 0.46
N ALA A 28 -2.62 9.90 0.75
CA ALA A 28 -2.69 8.90 1.80
C ALA A 28 -3.61 7.74 1.44
N TYR A 29 -3.24 6.55 1.91
CA TYR A 29 -3.95 5.31 1.64
C TYR A 29 -3.96 4.41 2.86
N LEU A 30 -4.96 3.52 2.92
CA LEU A 30 -4.91 2.34 3.78
C LEU A 30 -4.46 1.16 2.91
N ILE A 31 -3.50 0.42 3.41
CA ILE A 31 -3.04 -0.79 2.74
C ILE A 31 -3.03 -1.97 3.70
N ASP A 32 -3.29 -3.15 3.15
CA ASP A 32 -3.09 -4.41 3.87
C ASP A 32 -1.67 -4.87 3.58
N ILE A 33 -0.85 -4.91 4.64
CA ILE A 33 0.54 -5.38 4.56
C ILE A 33 0.54 -6.89 4.66
N GLU A 34 1.25 -7.52 3.74
CA GLU A 34 1.49 -8.97 3.78
C GLU A 34 2.48 -9.29 4.91
N LEU A 35 2.03 -10.13 5.85
CA LEU A 35 2.85 -10.60 6.96
C LEU A 35 3.29 -12.04 6.71
N PRO A 36 4.32 -12.53 7.44
CA PRO A 36 4.69 -13.95 7.39
C PRO A 36 3.49 -14.83 7.78
N GLY A 37 3.25 -15.88 6.99
CA GLY A 37 2.10 -16.75 7.19
C GLY A 37 0.83 -16.18 6.54
N PRO A 38 -0.37 -16.58 6.99
CA PRO A 38 -1.63 -16.17 6.39
C PRO A 38 -2.16 -14.83 6.88
N ASP A 39 -1.43 -14.12 7.73
CA ASP A 39 -1.91 -12.89 8.36
C ASP A 39 -1.65 -11.66 7.50
N TRP A 40 -2.52 -10.65 7.70
CA TRP A 40 -2.41 -9.34 7.09
C TRP A 40 -2.62 -8.28 8.15
N ASP A 41 -1.98 -7.12 7.98
CA ASP A 41 -2.16 -5.98 8.86
C ASP A 41 -2.51 -4.75 8.03
N THR A 42 -3.56 -4.03 8.43
CA THR A 42 -4.00 -2.82 7.75
C THR A 42 -3.34 -1.61 8.38
N ILE A 43 -2.59 -0.85 7.57
CA ILE A 43 -1.90 0.35 8.04
C ILE A 43 -2.19 1.53 7.13
N GLU A 44 -2.06 2.74 7.69
CA GLU A 44 -2.11 3.97 6.90
C GLU A 44 -0.71 4.33 6.43
N ILE A 45 -0.60 4.65 5.14
CA ILE A 45 0.66 5.11 4.54
C ILE A 45 0.44 6.39 3.75
N ARG A 46 1.53 7.09 3.46
CA ARG A 46 1.52 8.23 2.56
C ARG A 46 1.99 7.80 1.18
N ASP A 47 1.60 8.56 0.16
CA ASP A 47 2.07 8.34 -1.22
C ASP A 47 3.59 8.27 -1.28
N SER A 48 4.28 9.12 -0.50
CA SER A 48 5.74 9.14 -0.43
C SER A 48 6.38 7.87 0.13
N ASP A 49 5.60 7.02 0.81
CA ASP A 49 6.11 5.75 1.34
C ASP A 49 6.17 4.65 0.29
N ILE A 50 5.55 4.87 -0.87
CA ILE A 50 5.48 3.86 -1.94
C ILE A 50 6.73 3.97 -2.80
N SER A 51 7.41 2.83 -2.97
CA SER A 51 8.55 2.70 -3.89
C SER A 51 8.07 2.33 -5.29
N LYS A 52 7.11 1.42 -5.40
CA LYS A 52 6.68 0.89 -6.68
C LYS A 52 5.23 0.43 -6.64
N VAL A 53 4.50 0.69 -7.71
CA VAL A 53 3.17 0.14 -7.94
C VAL A 53 3.29 -0.98 -8.96
N LEU A 54 2.80 -2.17 -8.60
CA LEU A 54 2.84 -3.35 -9.46
C LEU A 54 1.52 -3.48 -10.21
N ARG A 55 1.60 -3.49 -11.52
CA ARG A 55 0.43 -3.63 -12.39
C ARG A 55 0.66 -4.66 -13.46
#